data_2220a5ed7c51691a61c360abc9931d3a
#
_entry.id   2220a5ed7c51691a61c360abc9931d3a
#
_cell.length_a   1.000
_cell.length_b   1.000
_cell.length_c   1.000
_cell.angle_alpha   90.00
_cell.angle_beta   90.00
_cell.angle_gamma   90.00
#
_symmetry.space_group_name_H-M   'P 1'
#
loop_
_entity.id
_entity.type
_entity.pdbx_description
1 polymer ?
#
loop_
_entity_poly.entity_id
_entity_poly.type
_entity_poly.pdbx_seq_one_letter_code
_entity_poly.pdbx_strand_id
1 'polypeptide(L)'
;MVSEHNNRTALLIPQGESRGVGLPAGYACVRSLGTHGVRTIIAAPAGGVPESASRYCSETVTVPPPQDDLLAYKDALVALATRPDISTIIPILEEDIHILSKYREEFEQYVSLVVPSLDTLSRACDRLQLTEAAAAAGVPAPEAWSLDAVPDWDRDLLIKSRYNLLTSEDVESLSPGESDIVKAQTHLQSGEQPDFETIREEMGHTPIVQEFVPRAKEYMFTALYDHGEPVATFQHEQIRGNSYTGAGGVYRESVYLPELETVARELLDELNWHGLACIEYMKDARTGDLNVAEINPRMWQSSLATARMGAEFPYWYWLQATGQKEHIEAGYDVGVGCHYLKGELSYLVSLFRDESALVERPTLRTALWEMVTSSYRHPRCDYLRLDDPLPFLHDIVRNVHSQRASAPDQTETDDRTVPGESDRPALTATDGGIDSE
;
A
#
# COMPACT_ATOMS: atom_id res chain seq x y z
N MET A 1 0.26 25.23 34.28
CA MET A 1 0.56 23.93 34.88
C MET A 1 0.32 22.89 33.81
N VAL A 2 1.33 22.60 33.01
CA VAL A 2 1.31 21.50 32.03
C VAL A 2 1.48 20.24 32.91
N SER A 3 0.45 19.43 32.94
CA SER A 3 0.33 18.31 33.87
C SER A 3 1.37 17.23 33.57
N GLU A 4 1.85 16.57 34.63
CA GLU A 4 2.78 15.43 34.64
C GLU A 4 2.30 14.19 33.84
N HIS A 5 1.24 14.29 33.04
CA HIS A 5 0.72 13.24 32.16
C HIS A 5 1.52 13.06 30.87
N ASN A 6 2.48 13.94 30.59
CA ASN A 6 3.18 13.99 29.30
C ASN A 6 4.35 12.99 29.17
N ASN A 7 4.54 12.08 30.13
CA ASN A 7 5.67 11.14 30.13
C ASN A 7 5.28 9.67 29.79
N ARG A 8 4.06 9.42 29.35
CA ARG A 8 3.54 8.10 29.05
C ARG A 8 3.10 8.01 27.62
N THR A 9 4.00 8.02 26.64
CA THR A 9 3.43 7.92 25.31
C THR A 9 4.45 7.47 24.29
N ALA A 10 4.79 6.23 24.41
CA ALA A 10 5.37 5.56 23.28
C ALA A 10 4.23 5.06 22.40
N LEU A 11 4.28 5.42 21.16
CA LEU A 11 3.55 4.76 20.13
C LEU A 11 4.39 3.60 19.62
N LEU A 12 3.83 2.41 19.58
CA LEU A 12 4.43 1.30 18.89
C LEU A 12 4.09 1.44 17.39
N ILE A 13 5.13 1.46 16.56
CA ILE A 13 5.02 1.54 15.11
C ILE A 13 5.56 0.22 14.57
N PRO A 14 4.70 -0.74 14.23
CA PRO A 14 5.14 -1.96 13.61
C PRO A 14 5.78 -1.67 12.26
N GLN A 15 6.82 -2.43 11.92
CA GLN A 15 7.51 -2.33 10.64
C GLN A 15 7.85 -3.73 10.15
N GLY A 16 7.39 -4.06 8.95
CA GLY A 16 7.75 -5.30 8.27
C GLY A 16 8.75 -5.05 7.14
N GLU A 17 9.40 -6.09 6.69
CA GLU A 17 10.07 -6.06 5.40
C GLU A 17 8.98 -6.04 4.32
N SER A 18 8.63 -4.86 3.82
CA SER A 18 7.72 -4.81 2.68
C SER A 18 8.41 -5.40 1.46
N ARG A 19 7.79 -6.42 0.87
CA ARG A 19 8.22 -7.01 -0.39
C ARG A 19 8.30 -5.91 -1.45
N GLY A 20 9.48 -5.32 -1.62
CA GLY A 20 9.85 -4.54 -2.78
C GLY A 20 9.76 -3.01 -2.70
N VAL A 21 9.13 -2.37 -1.72
CA VAL A 21 9.14 -0.90 -1.58
C VAL A 21 9.20 -0.54 -0.11
N GLY A 22 10.32 0.05 0.34
CA GLY A 22 10.42 0.60 1.70
C GLY A 22 9.27 1.58 1.94
N LEU A 23 8.44 1.30 2.93
CA LEU A 23 7.25 2.11 3.22
C LEU A 23 7.69 3.36 4.00
N PRO A 24 7.58 4.57 3.43
CA PRO A 24 7.86 5.80 4.17
C PRO A 24 6.82 6.09 5.26
N ALA A 25 5.78 5.27 5.40
CA ALA A 25 4.72 5.44 6.39
C ALA A 25 5.22 5.41 7.84
N GLY A 26 6.13 4.49 8.15
CA GLY A 26 6.75 4.44 9.49
C GLY A 26 7.54 5.68 9.81
N TYR A 27 8.32 6.19 8.86
CA TYR A 27 9.03 7.46 9.06
C TYR A 27 8.06 8.64 9.21
N ALA A 28 6.93 8.65 8.51
CA ALA A 28 5.89 9.66 8.72
C ALA A 28 5.39 9.66 10.17
N CYS A 29 5.12 8.48 10.73
CA CYS A 29 4.70 8.33 12.11
C CYS A 29 5.78 8.80 13.10
N VAL A 30 7.01 8.29 12.95
CA VAL A 30 8.14 8.66 13.83
C VAL A 30 8.36 10.17 13.83
N ARG A 31 8.36 10.78 12.65
CA ARG A 31 8.62 12.21 12.52
C ARG A 31 7.47 13.06 13.04
N SER A 32 6.22 12.80 12.59
CA SER A 32 5.05 13.57 13.00
C SER A 32 4.91 13.58 14.52
N LEU A 33 4.97 12.42 15.14
CA LEU A 33 4.90 12.28 16.60
C LEU A 33 6.09 12.93 17.31
N GLY A 34 7.31 12.66 16.85
CA GLY A 34 8.51 13.19 17.49
C GLY A 34 8.63 14.71 17.42
N THR A 35 8.13 15.36 16.35
CA THR A 35 8.07 16.83 16.27
C THR A 35 7.08 17.44 17.27
N HIS A 36 6.08 16.68 17.72
CA HIS A 36 5.14 17.04 18.76
C HIS A 36 5.57 16.57 20.17
N GLY A 37 6.80 16.04 20.30
CA GLY A 37 7.36 15.60 21.59
C GLY A 37 6.80 14.26 22.08
N VAL A 38 6.09 13.52 21.25
CA VAL A 38 5.61 12.17 21.57
C VAL A 38 6.76 11.19 21.40
N ARG A 39 7.02 10.38 22.42
CA ARG A 39 8.03 9.31 22.36
C ARG A 39 7.58 8.21 21.40
N THR A 40 8.47 7.76 20.51
CA THR A 40 8.18 6.73 19.52
C THR A 40 9.03 5.48 19.74
N ILE A 41 8.40 4.31 19.61
CA ILE A 41 9.06 3.01 19.64
C ILE A 41 8.76 2.32 18.31
N ILE A 42 9.81 1.84 17.65
CA ILE A 42 9.70 1.04 16.42
C ILE A 42 9.81 -0.43 16.79
N ALA A 43 8.81 -1.23 16.44
CA ALA A 43 8.87 -2.68 16.46
C ALA A 43 9.24 -3.16 15.05
N ALA A 44 10.41 -3.76 14.88
CA ALA A 44 10.92 -4.14 13.57
C ALA A 44 11.60 -5.52 13.60
N PRO A 45 11.66 -6.23 12.48
CA PRO A 45 12.46 -7.44 12.35
C PRO A 45 13.95 -7.20 12.62
N ALA A 46 14.68 -8.29 12.87
CA ALA A 46 16.13 -8.25 13.02
C ALA A 46 16.80 -7.62 11.78
N GLY A 47 17.80 -6.75 12.00
CA GLY A 47 18.44 -5.97 10.92
C GLY A 47 17.95 -4.53 10.82
N GLY A 48 16.89 -4.19 11.54
CA GLY A 48 16.36 -2.82 11.65
C GLY A 48 15.67 -2.33 10.38
N VAL A 49 15.20 -1.10 10.45
CA VAL A 49 14.52 -0.39 9.34
C VAL A 49 15.12 1.01 9.19
N PRO A 50 15.03 1.65 8.01
CA PRO A 50 15.61 2.97 7.78
C PRO A 50 15.14 4.02 8.79
N GLU A 51 13.89 3.97 9.20
CA GLU A 51 13.25 4.90 10.14
C GLU A 51 13.87 4.89 11.53
N SER A 52 14.52 3.78 11.92
CA SER A 52 15.23 3.67 13.19
C SER A 52 16.42 4.62 13.30
N ALA A 53 16.94 5.10 12.16
CA ALA A 53 18.00 6.11 12.13
C ALA A 53 17.49 7.55 12.31
N SER A 54 16.18 7.76 12.42
CA SER A 54 15.61 9.08 12.67
C SER A 54 15.99 9.61 14.05
N ARG A 55 16.32 10.91 14.11
CA ARG A 55 16.52 11.62 15.40
C ARG A 55 15.28 11.61 16.30
N TYR A 56 14.12 11.30 15.75
CA TYR A 56 12.85 11.24 16.46
C TYR A 56 12.50 9.81 16.93
N CYS A 57 13.22 8.79 16.49
CA CYS A 57 13.08 7.44 17.00
C CYS A 57 13.67 7.34 18.41
N SER A 58 12.86 7.01 19.40
CA SER A 58 13.31 6.92 20.79
C SER A 58 13.86 5.54 21.14
N GLU A 59 13.32 4.49 20.52
CA GLU A 59 13.67 3.10 20.81
C GLU A 59 13.31 2.22 19.61
N THR A 60 14.09 1.17 19.38
CA THR A 60 13.76 0.10 18.44
C THR A 60 13.75 -1.23 19.16
N VAL A 61 12.71 -2.03 18.98
CA VAL A 61 12.54 -3.36 19.58
C VAL A 61 12.43 -4.39 18.45
N THR A 62 13.13 -5.50 18.60
CA THR A 62 13.07 -6.60 17.64
C THR A 62 11.82 -7.45 17.89
N VAL A 63 11.06 -7.69 16.82
CA VAL A 63 9.90 -8.59 16.78
C VAL A 63 10.03 -9.59 15.62
N PRO A 64 9.37 -10.76 15.68
CA PRO A 64 9.29 -11.66 14.52
C PRO A 64 8.69 -10.95 13.30
N PRO A 65 9.10 -11.27 12.07
CA PRO A 65 8.42 -10.79 10.87
C PRO A 65 6.99 -11.38 10.78
N PRO A 66 5.96 -10.59 10.49
CA PRO A 66 4.59 -11.10 10.42
C PRO A 66 4.36 -12.12 9.30
N GLN A 67 5.13 -12.06 8.21
CA GLN A 67 5.08 -13.01 7.10
C GLN A 67 5.67 -14.39 7.45
N ASP A 68 6.50 -14.48 8.49
CA ASP A 68 7.09 -15.75 8.91
C ASP A 68 6.18 -16.47 9.91
N ASP A 69 5.60 -15.74 10.84
CA ASP A 69 4.63 -16.25 11.82
C ASP A 69 3.79 -15.09 12.39
N LEU A 70 2.57 -14.96 11.88
CA LEU A 70 1.62 -13.91 12.26
C LEU A 70 1.22 -14.00 13.75
N LEU A 71 1.12 -15.21 14.31
CA LEU A 71 0.76 -15.38 15.72
C LEU A 71 1.93 -15.04 16.65
N ALA A 72 3.15 -15.45 16.32
CA ALA A 72 4.33 -15.06 17.06
C ALA A 72 4.55 -13.53 17.01
N TYR A 73 4.27 -12.90 15.86
CA TYR A 73 4.29 -11.46 15.71
C TYR A 73 3.24 -10.79 16.61
N LYS A 74 1.97 -11.28 16.58
CA LYS A 74 0.89 -10.80 17.46
C LYS A 74 1.29 -10.90 18.94
N ASP A 75 1.83 -12.04 19.38
CA ASP A 75 2.24 -12.25 20.77
C ASP A 75 3.35 -11.28 21.19
N ALA A 76 4.31 -11.00 20.29
CA ALA A 76 5.35 -10.01 20.54
C ALA A 76 4.79 -8.58 20.69
N LEU A 77 3.80 -8.19 19.86
CA LEU A 77 3.13 -6.89 19.98
C LEU A 77 2.30 -6.79 21.27
N VAL A 78 1.59 -7.85 21.65
CA VAL A 78 0.85 -7.89 22.95
C VAL A 78 1.84 -7.75 24.12
N ALA A 79 2.95 -8.48 24.09
CA ALA A 79 3.98 -8.37 25.13
C ALA A 79 4.54 -6.94 25.24
N LEU A 80 4.73 -6.25 24.12
CA LEU A 80 5.12 -4.83 24.12
C LEU A 80 4.00 -3.94 24.65
N ALA A 81 2.74 -4.18 24.27
CA ALA A 81 1.59 -3.41 24.75
C ALA A 81 1.44 -3.45 26.26
N THR A 82 1.90 -4.51 26.95
CA THR A 82 1.89 -4.57 28.43
C THR A 82 2.79 -3.53 29.11
N ARG A 83 3.69 -2.88 28.37
CA ARG A 83 4.58 -1.86 28.92
C ARG A 83 3.77 -0.63 29.32
N PRO A 84 3.99 -0.09 30.54
CA PRO A 84 3.20 1.05 31.05
C PRO A 84 3.48 2.37 30.33
N ASP A 85 4.53 2.42 29.52
CA ASP A 85 4.91 3.58 28.71
C ASP A 85 4.36 3.55 27.27
N ILE A 86 3.59 2.51 26.89
CA ILE A 86 2.93 2.39 25.59
C ILE A 86 1.44 2.66 25.74
N SER A 87 0.89 3.58 24.97
CA SER A 87 -0.52 3.97 25.04
C SER A 87 -1.34 3.50 23.84
N THR A 88 -0.73 3.31 22.68
CA THR A 88 -1.43 2.89 21.48
C THR A 88 -0.46 2.28 20.47
N ILE A 89 -1.02 1.61 19.45
CA ILE A 89 -0.30 1.03 18.31
C ILE A 89 -0.90 1.60 17.04
N ILE A 90 -0.07 2.19 16.15
CA ILE A 90 -0.53 2.61 14.83
C ILE A 90 -0.28 1.50 13.81
N PRO A 91 -1.29 1.01 13.10
CA PRO A 91 -1.11 0.02 12.04
C PRO A 91 -0.39 0.62 10.81
N ILE A 92 0.64 -0.08 10.33
CA ILE A 92 1.41 0.29 9.14
C ILE A 92 1.24 -0.77 8.04
N LEU A 93 1.13 -2.05 8.44
CA LEU A 93 0.99 -3.19 7.54
C LEU A 93 -0.46 -3.68 7.49
N GLU A 94 -0.80 -4.48 6.48
CA GLU A 94 -2.09 -5.18 6.43
C GLU A 94 -2.21 -6.19 7.58
N GLU A 95 -1.11 -6.84 7.92
CA GLU A 95 -1.04 -7.76 9.07
C GLU A 95 -1.32 -7.04 10.39
N ASP A 96 -0.83 -5.80 10.56
CA ASP A 96 -1.07 -5.02 11.78
C ASP A 96 -2.56 -4.77 12.00
N ILE A 97 -3.23 -4.24 10.97
CA ILE A 97 -4.66 -3.90 11.10
C ILE A 97 -5.50 -5.16 11.31
N HIS A 98 -5.15 -6.28 10.66
CA HIS A 98 -5.80 -7.56 10.85
C HIS A 98 -5.69 -8.04 12.31
N ILE A 99 -4.47 -8.14 12.86
CA ILE A 99 -4.28 -8.63 14.23
C ILE A 99 -4.85 -7.68 15.28
N LEU A 100 -4.74 -6.36 15.10
CA LEU A 100 -5.30 -5.38 16.03
C LEU A 100 -6.83 -5.40 16.04
N SER A 101 -7.48 -5.66 14.90
CA SER A 101 -8.93 -5.80 14.83
C SER A 101 -9.40 -7.16 15.35
N LYS A 102 -8.72 -8.24 15.00
CA LYS A 102 -9.08 -9.61 15.36
C LYS A 102 -8.87 -9.91 16.85
N TYR A 103 -7.75 -9.47 17.40
CA TYR A 103 -7.38 -9.70 18.80
C TYR A 103 -7.59 -8.45 19.65
N ARG A 104 -8.53 -7.59 19.27
CA ARG A 104 -8.86 -6.32 19.94
C ARG A 104 -8.96 -6.46 21.46
N GLU A 105 -9.75 -7.41 21.94
CA GLU A 105 -9.99 -7.62 23.38
C GLU A 105 -8.69 -7.91 24.17
N GLU A 106 -7.71 -8.55 23.52
CA GLU A 106 -6.42 -8.84 24.13
C GLU A 106 -5.55 -7.58 24.26
N PHE A 107 -5.51 -6.75 23.19
CA PHE A 107 -4.74 -5.50 23.19
C PHE A 107 -5.35 -4.41 24.07
N GLU A 108 -6.68 -4.27 24.06
CA GLU A 108 -7.39 -3.21 24.81
C GLU A 108 -7.31 -3.37 26.31
N GLN A 109 -6.80 -4.50 26.83
CA GLN A 109 -6.43 -4.64 28.24
C GLN A 109 -5.26 -3.71 28.62
N TYR A 110 -4.45 -3.27 27.67
CA TYR A 110 -3.20 -2.56 27.90
C TYR A 110 -3.10 -1.21 27.18
N VAL A 111 -3.63 -1.12 25.96
CA VAL A 111 -3.51 0.05 25.08
C VAL A 111 -4.86 0.43 24.48
N SER A 112 -4.99 1.69 24.08
CA SER A 112 -6.15 2.14 23.31
C SER A 112 -5.96 1.89 21.82
N LEU A 113 -6.95 1.34 21.14
CA LEU A 113 -6.93 1.10 19.70
C LEU A 113 -7.90 2.02 18.97
N VAL A 114 -7.45 2.54 17.84
CA VAL A 114 -8.27 3.35 16.90
C VAL A 114 -8.27 2.62 15.56
N VAL A 115 -8.94 1.46 15.54
CA VAL A 115 -9.02 0.55 14.38
C VAL A 115 -10.47 0.10 14.16
N PRO A 116 -10.90 -0.29 12.96
CA PRO A 116 -12.25 -0.80 12.70
C PRO A 116 -12.48 -2.13 13.43
N SER A 117 -13.74 -2.53 13.61
CA SER A 117 -14.08 -3.89 14.04
C SER A 117 -13.63 -4.90 12.97
N LEU A 118 -13.45 -6.17 13.35
CA LEU A 118 -13.09 -7.22 12.39
C LEU A 118 -14.13 -7.36 11.27
N ASP A 119 -15.42 -7.24 11.59
CA ASP A 119 -16.51 -7.27 10.62
C ASP A 119 -16.41 -6.11 9.62
N THR A 120 -16.23 -4.88 10.09
CA THR A 120 -16.03 -3.70 9.24
C THR A 120 -14.76 -3.84 8.39
N LEU A 121 -13.67 -4.36 8.98
CA LEU A 121 -12.42 -4.60 8.28
C LEU A 121 -12.60 -5.61 7.14
N SER A 122 -13.30 -6.72 7.40
CA SER A 122 -13.56 -7.76 6.40
C SER A 122 -14.38 -7.21 5.23
N ARG A 123 -15.42 -6.39 5.51
CA ARG A 123 -16.22 -5.72 4.47
C ARG A 123 -15.40 -4.75 3.61
N ALA A 124 -14.39 -4.11 4.17
CA ALA A 124 -13.54 -3.17 3.46
C ALA A 124 -12.40 -3.84 2.68
N CYS A 125 -11.85 -4.97 3.19
CA CYS A 125 -10.68 -5.65 2.64
C CYS A 125 -11.03 -6.80 1.67
N ASP A 126 -12.26 -7.32 1.68
CA ASP A 126 -12.81 -8.19 0.65
C ASP A 126 -13.42 -7.32 -0.48
N ARG A 127 -12.81 -7.32 -1.65
CA ARG A 127 -13.21 -6.46 -2.77
C ARG A 127 -14.62 -6.73 -3.30
N LEU A 128 -15.18 -7.93 -3.11
CA LEU A 128 -16.59 -8.20 -3.43
C LEU A 128 -17.51 -7.52 -2.41
N GLN A 129 -17.21 -7.65 -1.11
CA GLN A 129 -17.99 -7.01 -0.07
C GLN A 129 -17.85 -5.47 -0.12
N LEU A 130 -16.68 -4.95 -0.48
CA LEU A 130 -16.48 -3.51 -0.71
C LEU A 130 -17.36 -3.00 -1.87
N THR A 131 -17.46 -3.76 -2.96
CA THR A 131 -18.35 -3.40 -4.09
C THR A 131 -19.82 -3.41 -3.65
N GLU A 132 -20.24 -4.37 -2.83
CA GLU A 132 -21.59 -4.42 -2.23
C GLU A 132 -21.84 -3.23 -1.30
N ALA A 133 -20.89 -2.87 -0.44
CA ALA A 133 -20.98 -1.72 0.45
C ALA A 133 -21.06 -0.40 -0.35
N ALA A 134 -20.26 -0.26 -1.41
CA ALA A 134 -20.32 0.90 -2.30
C ALA A 134 -21.69 1.02 -2.98
N ALA A 135 -22.27 -0.09 -3.46
CA ALA A 135 -23.60 -0.10 -4.06
C ALA A 135 -24.68 0.27 -3.03
N ALA A 136 -24.59 -0.22 -1.79
CA ALA A 136 -25.51 0.12 -0.71
C ALA A 136 -25.44 1.62 -0.34
N ALA A 137 -24.23 2.20 -0.37
CA ALA A 137 -23.99 3.63 -0.15
C ALA A 137 -24.36 4.52 -1.37
N GLY A 138 -24.68 3.94 -2.53
CA GLY A 138 -24.87 4.70 -3.77
C GLY A 138 -23.57 5.26 -4.36
N VAL A 139 -22.43 4.74 -3.97
CA VAL A 139 -21.10 5.16 -4.41
C VAL A 139 -20.68 4.36 -5.66
N PRO A 140 -20.18 5.00 -6.72
CA PRO A 140 -19.69 4.30 -7.90
C PRO A 140 -18.53 3.36 -7.58
N ALA A 141 -18.62 2.14 -8.10
CA ALA A 141 -17.57 1.13 -8.05
C ALA A 141 -17.58 0.34 -9.36
N PRO A 142 -16.43 -0.15 -9.84
CA PRO A 142 -16.42 -1.05 -10.97
C PRO A 142 -17.17 -2.34 -10.64
N GLU A 143 -17.94 -2.89 -11.57
CA GLU A 143 -18.57 -4.20 -11.39
C GLU A 143 -17.50 -5.26 -11.10
N ALA A 144 -17.77 -6.14 -10.14
CA ALA A 144 -16.83 -7.19 -9.73
C ALA A 144 -17.56 -8.52 -9.47
N TRP A 145 -16.91 -9.62 -9.84
CA TRP A 145 -17.43 -10.97 -9.72
C TRP A 145 -16.32 -11.89 -9.21
N SER A 146 -16.73 -13.00 -8.57
CA SER A 146 -15.82 -14.14 -8.40
C SER A 146 -15.44 -14.68 -9.78
N LEU A 147 -14.23 -15.20 -9.94
CA LEU A 147 -13.73 -15.79 -11.20
C LEU A 147 -14.74 -16.80 -11.80
N ASP A 148 -15.46 -17.55 -10.98
CA ASP A 148 -16.43 -18.56 -11.39
C ASP A 148 -17.81 -17.99 -11.79
N ALA A 149 -18.06 -16.71 -11.53
CA ALA A 149 -19.36 -16.08 -11.67
C ALA A 149 -19.39 -14.92 -12.69
N VAL A 150 -18.36 -14.80 -13.52
CA VAL A 150 -18.28 -13.75 -14.54
C VAL A 150 -19.37 -13.95 -15.58
N PRO A 151 -20.31 -12.99 -15.76
CA PRO A 151 -21.46 -13.17 -16.64
C PRO A 151 -21.13 -13.01 -18.11
N ASP A 152 -20.11 -12.22 -18.42
CA ASP A 152 -19.76 -11.86 -19.80
C ASP A 152 -18.27 -11.54 -19.92
N TRP A 153 -17.59 -12.18 -20.86
CA TRP A 153 -16.16 -11.99 -21.16
C TRP A 153 -15.91 -11.08 -22.37
N ASP A 154 -16.98 -10.61 -23.04
CA ASP A 154 -16.88 -9.74 -24.23
C ASP A 154 -16.66 -8.26 -23.84
N ARG A 155 -15.86 -8.02 -22.79
CA ARG A 155 -15.42 -6.70 -22.32
C ARG A 155 -14.02 -6.76 -21.73
N ASP A 156 -13.38 -5.61 -21.59
CA ASP A 156 -12.07 -5.50 -20.93
C ASP A 156 -12.23 -5.71 -19.43
N LEU A 157 -11.44 -6.61 -18.86
CA LEU A 157 -11.53 -7.05 -17.47
C LEU A 157 -10.16 -7.02 -16.77
N LEU A 158 -10.18 -6.94 -15.47
CA LEU A 158 -9.02 -7.07 -14.59
C LEU A 158 -9.21 -8.23 -13.62
N ILE A 159 -8.26 -9.17 -13.60
CA ILE A 159 -8.17 -10.17 -12.54
C ILE A 159 -7.24 -9.63 -11.47
N LYS A 160 -7.67 -9.71 -10.21
CA LYS A 160 -6.84 -9.32 -9.06
C LYS A 160 -7.23 -10.11 -7.81
N SER A 161 -6.36 -10.10 -6.79
CA SER A 161 -6.69 -10.71 -5.50
C SER A 161 -8.03 -10.21 -4.98
N ARG A 162 -8.81 -11.10 -4.40
CA ARG A 162 -10.05 -10.75 -3.71
C ARG A 162 -9.80 -10.00 -2.41
N TYR A 163 -8.72 -10.35 -1.70
CA TYR A 163 -8.41 -9.84 -0.36
C TYR A 163 -7.16 -8.98 -0.37
N ASN A 164 -7.08 -8.01 0.54
CA ASN A 164 -5.87 -7.22 0.76
C ASN A 164 -4.79 -8.04 1.46
N LEU A 165 -5.21 -8.89 2.40
CA LEU A 165 -4.40 -9.85 3.12
C LEU A 165 -5.09 -11.22 3.04
N LEU A 166 -4.35 -12.24 2.68
CA LEU A 166 -4.81 -13.64 2.75
C LEU A 166 -4.42 -14.22 4.10
N THR A 167 -5.39 -14.85 4.76
CA THR A 167 -5.21 -15.56 6.03
C THR A 167 -5.87 -16.93 5.98
N SER A 168 -5.65 -17.74 7.00
CA SER A 168 -6.33 -19.03 7.13
C SER A 168 -7.87 -18.95 7.25
N GLU A 169 -8.42 -17.74 7.42
CA GLU A 169 -9.87 -17.51 7.42
C GLU A 169 -10.43 -17.40 5.99
N ASP A 170 -9.58 -16.98 5.06
CA ASP A 170 -9.94 -16.74 3.66
C ASP A 170 -9.51 -17.89 2.75
N VAL A 171 -8.44 -18.60 3.12
CA VAL A 171 -7.76 -19.61 2.31
C VAL A 171 -7.41 -20.85 3.12
N GLU A 172 -8.04 -21.99 2.78
CA GLU A 172 -7.87 -23.26 3.50
C GLU A 172 -6.43 -23.83 3.48
N SER A 173 -5.61 -23.41 2.51
CA SER A 173 -4.21 -23.87 2.40
C SER A 173 -3.26 -23.17 3.37
N LEU A 174 -3.68 -22.07 4.01
CA LEU A 174 -2.87 -21.36 4.98
C LEU A 174 -3.15 -21.86 6.41
N SER A 175 -2.09 -22.00 7.20
CA SER A 175 -2.22 -22.25 8.65
C SER A 175 -2.51 -20.95 9.42
N PRO A 176 -2.99 -21.01 10.68
CA PRO A 176 -3.35 -19.80 11.45
C PRO A 176 -2.19 -18.79 11.66
N GLY A 177 -0.94 -19.24 11.55
CA GLY A 177 0.24 -18.38 11.66
C GLY A 177 0.75 -17.84 10.33
N GLU A 178 0.13 -18.25 9.20
CA GLU A 178 0.54 -17.86 7.86
C GLU A 178 -0.36 -16.73 7.33
N SER A 179 0.27 -15.84 6.55
CA SER A 179 -0.43 -14.79 5.81
C SER A 179 0.31 -14.51 4.50
N ASP A 180 -0.42 -14.04 3.49
CA ASP A 180 0.19 -13.61 2.23
C ASP A 180 -0.51 -12.39 1.64
N ILE A 181 0.20 -11.64 0.79
CA ILE A 181 -0.31 -10.48 0.07
C ILE A 181 -0.04 -10.68 -1.42
N VAL A 182 -1.10 -10.89 -2.17
CA VAL A 182 -1.02 -11.07 -3.63
C VAL A 182 -1.34 -9.76 -4.32
N LYS A 183 -0.34 -9.18 -4.99
CA LYS A 183 -0.45 -7.91 -5.73
C LYS A 183 -0.50 -8.10 -7.25
N ALA A 184 -0.47 -9.33 -7.72
CA ALA A 184 -0.57 -9.63 -9.15
C ALA A 184 -1.92 -9.14 -9.71
N GLN A 185 -1.85 -8.55 -10.89
CA GLN A 185 -3.03 -8.13 -11.67
C GLN A 185 -2.85 -8.55 -13.11
N THR A 186 -3.90 -9.11 -13.70
CA THR A 186 -3.90 -9.54 -15.10
C THR A 186 -5.02 -8.80 -15.83
N HIS A 187 -4.66 -8.07 -16.89
CA HIS A 187 -5.64 -7.45 -17.78
C HIS A 187 -6.04 -8.46 -18.87
N LEU A 188 -7.34 -8.60 -19.08
CA LEU A 188 -7.92 -9.39 -20.15
C LEU A 188 -8.58 -8.45 -21.16
N GLN A 189 -8.28 -8.64 -22.43
CA GLN A 189 -8.98 -7.97 -23.51
C GLN A 189 -10.35 -8.61 -23.75
N SER A 190 -11.27 -7.86 -24.33
CA SER A 190 -12.59 -8.36 -24.71
C SER A 190 -12.50 -9.68 -25.49
N GLY A 191 -13.21 -10.70 -25.03
CA GLY A 191 -13.23 -12.05 -25.59
C GLY A 191 -12.12 -12.98 -25.09
N GLU A 192 -11.19 -12.50 -24.27
CA GLU A 192 -10.18 -13.36 -23.64
C GLU A 192 -10.74 -14.04 -22.39
N GLN A 193 -10.45 -15.32 -22.25
CA GLN A 193 -10.74 -16.08 -21.02
C GLN A 193 -9.43 -16.69 -20.50
N PRO A 194 -9.13 -16.55 -19.21
CA PRO A 194 -7.93 -17.12 -18.63
C PRO A 194 -8.10 -18.62 -18.39
N ASP A 195 -7.01 -19.34 -18.21
CA ASP A 195 -7.04 -20.66 -17.59
C ASP A 195 -7.33 -20.50 -16.10
N PHE A 196 -8.49 -20.93 -15.65
CA PHE A 196 -8.98 -20.74 -14.27
C PHE A 196 -8.12 -21.47 -13.23
N GLU A 197 -7.60 -22.65 -13.59
CA GLU A 197 -6.73 -23.44 -12.70
C GLU A 197 -5.38 -22.70 -12.50
N THR A 198 -4.75 -22.29 -13.59
CA THR A 198 -3.50 -21.52 -13.54
C THR A 198 -3.67 -20.24 -12.72
N ILE A 199 -4.75 -19.48 -12.94
CA ILE A 199 -4.98 -18.24 -12.18
C ILE A 199 -5.20 -18.50 -10.67
N ARG A 200 -5.92 -19.56 -10.30
CA ARG A 200 -6.09 -19.91 -8.90
C ARG A 200 -4.76 -20.35 -8.25
N GLU A 201 -3.96 -21.12 -8.96
CA GLU A 201 -2.63 -21.53 -8.49
C GLU A 201 -1.72 -20.31 -8.28
N GLU A 202 -1.67 -19.38 -9.24
CA GLU A 202 -0.86 -18.16 -9.16
C GLU A 202 -1.30 -17.22 -8.03
N MET A 203 -2.62 -17.12 -7.81
CA MET A 203 -3.21 -16.24 -6.78
C MET A 203 -3.28 -16.89 -5.40
N GLY A 204 -3.16 -18.22 -5.31
CA GLY A 204 -3.32 -18.99 -4.06
C GLY A 204 -4.76 -19.04 -3.53
N HIS A 205 -5.72 -18.44 -4.23
CA HIS A 205 -7.15 -18.41 -3.89
C HIS A 205 -8.00 -18.12 -5.12
N THR A 206 -9.33 -18.14 -4.98
CA THR A 206 -10.23 -17.70 -6.05
C THR A 206 -10.26 -16.17 -6.12
N PRO A 207 -9.66 -15.55 -7.15
CA PRO A 207 -9.60 -14.10 -7.29
C PRO A 207 -10.94 -13.49 -7.71
N ILE A 208 -10.99 -12.17 -7.74
CA ILE A 208 -12.06 -11.44 -8.42
C ILE A 208 -11.68 -11.11 -9.85
N VAL A 209 -12.72 -11.00 -10.67
CA VAL A 209 -12.68 -10.38 -11.99
C VAL A 209 -13.48 -9.10 -11.93
N GLN A 210 -12.90 -8.00 -12.33
CA GLN A 210 -13.47 -6.67 -12.22
C GLN A 210 -13.50 -5.99 -13.58
N GLU A 211 -14.54 -5.19 -13.86
CA GLU A 211 -14.61 -4.33 -15.02
C GLU A 211 -13.37 -3.43 -15.09
N PHE A 212 -12.76 -3.35 -16.27
CA PHE A 212 -11.70 -2.40 -16.53
C PHE A 212 -12.26 -0.98 -16.71
N VAL A 213 -11.87 -0.07 -15.83
CA VAL A 213 -12.23 1.35 -15.88
C VAL A 213 -11.08 2.14 -16.48
N PRO A 214 -11.25 2.73 -17.70
CA PRO A 214 -10.25 3.62 -18.26
C PRO A 214 -10.10 4.86 -17.39
N ARG A 215 -8.90 5.05 -16.86
CA ARG A 215 -8.61 6.04 -15.84
C ARG A 215 -8.25 7.39 -16.45
N ALA A 216 -8.98 8.45 -16.10
CA ALA A 216 -8.61 9.83 -16.39
C ALA A 216 -7.67 10.40 -15.33
N LYS A 217 -7.98 10.15 -14.06
CA LYS A 217 -7.22 10.63 -12.89
C LYS A 217 -7.35 9.64 -11.73
N GLU A 218 -6.40 9.70 -10.82
CA GLU A 218 -6.42 9.00 -9.54
C GLU A 218 -6.44 9.99 -8.39
N TYR A 219 -7.27 9.70 -7.41
CA TYR A 219 -7.37 10.46 -6.18
C TYR A 219 -7.24 9.55 -4.96
N MET A 220 -6.71 10.12 -3.90
CA MET A 220 -6.72 9.50 -2.58
C MET A 220 -7.57 10.35 -1.66
N PHE A 221 -8.52 9.72 -1.00
CA PHE A 221 -9.22 10.30 0.14
C PHE A 221 -8.72 9.63 1.41
N THR A 222 -8.20 10.40 2.35
CA THR A 222 -7.73 9.86 3.61
C THR A 222 -8.50 10.46 4.77
N ALA A 223 -8.79 9.64 5.77
CA ALA A 223 -9.62 10.03 6.90
C ALA A 223 -9.17 9.38 8.21
N LEU A 224 -9.54 10.05 9.29
CA LEU A 224 -9.58 9.52 10.65
C LEU A 224 -11.02 9.67 11.14
N TYR A 225 -11.61 8.57 11.60
CA TYR A 225 -12.99 8.49 12.05
C TYR A 225 -13.08 8.04 13.51
N ASP A 226 -14.11 8.49 14.19
CA ASP A 226 -14.45 8.06 15.54
C ASP A 226 -15.88 7.52 15.58
N HIS A 227 -16.02 6.19 15.41
CA HIS A 227 -17.30 5.48 15.45
C HIS A 227 -18.38 6.11 14.52
N GLY A 228 -18.05 6.18 13.23
CA GLY A 228 -18.94 6.77 12.19
C GLY A 228 -18.81 8.28 12.03
N GLU A 229 -18.16 8.99 12.95
CA GLU A 229 -18.02 10.45 12.87
C GLU A 229 -16.64 10.84 12.32
N PRO A 230 -16.57 11.68 11.27
CA PRO A 230 -15.28 12.12 10.71
C PRO A 230 -14.57 13.07 11.68
N VAL A 231 -13.32 12.77 12.02
CA VAL A 231 -12.45 13.60 12.85
C VAL A 231 -11.56 14.48 11.99
N ALA A 232 -10.99 13.91 10.93
CA ALA A 232 -10.16 14.62 9.97
C ALA A 232 -10.25 13.96 8.60
N THR A 233 -10.20 14.79 7.53
CA THR A 233 -10.15 14.32 6.14
C THR A 233 -9.06 15.05 5.37
N PHE A 234 -8.55 14.42 4.31
CA PHE A 234 -7.56 14.99 3.41
C PHE A 234 -7.69 14.35 2.04
N GLN A 235 -7.44 15.13 0.98
CA GLN A 235 -7.53 14.69 -0.40
C GLN A 235 -6.27 15.06 -1.18
N HIS A 236 -5.81 14.16 -2.05
CA HIS A 236 -4.80 14.50 -3.03
C HIS A 236 -5.03 13.80 -4.36
N GLU A 237 -4.62 14.45 -5.44
CA GLU A 237 -4.49 13.86 -6.77
C GLU A 237 -3.13 13.17 -6.88
N GLN A 238 -3.12 11.95 -7.42
CA GLN A 238 -1.92 11.22 -7.77
C GLN A 238 -1.56 11.52 -9.23
N ILE A 239 -0.62 12.43 -9.45
CA ILE A 239 -0.31 12.97 -10.77
C ILE A 239 0.67 12.07 -11.53
N ARG A 240 1.63 11.47 -10.82
CA ARG A 240 2.61 10.54 -11.42
C ARG A 240 2.81 9.34 -10.54
N GLY A 241 2.79 8.13 -11.13
CA GLY A 241 3.13 6.86 -10.47
C GLY A 241 4.63 6.59 -10.48
N ASN A 242 5.06 5.51 -9.83
CA ASN A 242 6.45 5.03 -9.86
C ASN A 242 6.79 4.28 -11.16
N SER A 243 5.79 3.97 -11.98
CA SER A 243 5.87 3.51 -13.36
C SER A 243 4.95 4.35 -14.24
N TYR A 244 5.27 4.49 -15.53
CA TYR A 244 4.37 5.13 -16.50
C TYR A 244 3.09 4.32 -16.70
N THR A 245 3.11 3.03 -16.38
CA THR A 245 1.93 2.15 -16.45
C THR A 245 0.99 2.30 -15.26
N GLY A 246 1.40 3.01 -14.20
CA GLY A 246 0.66 3.20 -12.95
C GLY A 246 1.48 2.81 -11.73
N ALA A 247 0.82 2.28 -10.71
CA ALA A 247 1.34 1.95 -9.37
C ALA A 247 1.73 3.18 -8.54
N GLY A 248 1.94 2.99 -7.24
CA GLY A 248 2.16 3.95 -6.16
C GLY A 248 2.62 5.37 -6.53
N GLY A 249 1.88 6.37 -6.11
CA GLY A 249 2.14 7.76 -6.47
C GLY A 249 3.50 8.27 -6.03
N VAL A 250 4.18 9.02 -6.89
CA VAL A 250 5.49 9.64 -6.61
C VAL A 250 5.47 11.15 -6.72
N TYR A 251 4.55 11.72 -7.48
CA TYR A 251 4.22 13.14 -7.46
C TYR A 251 2.72 13.29 -7.20
N ARG A 252 2.40 14.03 -6.17
CA ARG A 252 1.05 14.20 -5.62
C ARG A 252 0.81 15.68 -5.34
N GLU A 253 -0.44 16.11 -5.49
CA GLU A 253 -0.87 17.47 -5.15
C GLU A 253 -2.13 17.43 -4.32
N SER A 254 -2.16 18.16 -3.20
CA SER A 254 -3.34 18.27 -2.36
C SER A 254 -4.45 19.01 -3.10
N VAL A 255 -5.65 18.45 -3.05
CA VAL A 255 -6.85 19.02 -3.68
C VAL A 255 -8.00 19.06 -2.68
N TYR A 256 -9.02 19.82 -2.98
CA TYR A 256 -10.33 19.70 -2.32
C TYR A 256 -11.41 19.60 -3.37
N LEU A 257 -12.01 18.43 -3.49
CA LEU A 257 -13.10 18.13 -4.39
C LEU A 257 -14.33 17.76 -3.54
N PRO A 258 -15.37 18.61 -3.51
CA PRO A 258 -16.59 18.32 -2.75
C PRO A 258 -17.26 17.00 -3.16
N GLU A 259 -17.22 16.65 -4.44
CA GLU A 259 -17.74 15.38 -4.96
C GLU A 259 -17.01 14.17 -4.36
N LEU A 260 -15.66 14.23 -4.25
CA LEU A 260 -14.84 13.17 -3.65
C LEU A 260 -15.11 13.06 -2.14
N GLU A 261 -15.24 14.20 -1.46
CA GLU A 261 -15.62 14.23 -0.03
C GLU A 261 -16.96 13.54 0.20
N THR A 262 -17.96 13.80 -0.67
CA THR A 262 -19.30 13.23 -0.54
C THR A 262 -19.28 11.72 -0.68
N VAL A 263 -18.77 11.20 -1.80
CA VAL A 263 -18.77 9.74 -2.05
C VAL A 263 -17.93 8.97 -1.05
N ALA A 264 -16.82 9.57 -0.57
CA ALA A 264 -15.97 8.93 0.43
C ALA A 264 -16.66 8.86 1.81
N ARG A 265 -17.36 9.90 2.22
CA ARG A 265 -18.14 9.90 3.47
C ARG A 265 -19.31 8.94 3.41
N GLU A 266 -20.09 8.94 2.33
CA GLU A 266 -21.19 7.99 2.15
C GLU A 266 -20.73 6.53 2.28
N LEU A 267 -19.56 6.18 1.72
CA LEU A 267 -18.98 4.85 1.87
C LEU A 267 -18.54 4.54 3.30
N LEU A 268 -17.86 5.48 3.98
CA LEU A 268 -17.38 5.27 5.35
C LEU A 268 -18.54 5.25 6.37
N ASP A 269 -19.61 6.03 6.13
CA ASP A 269 -20.84 6.02 6.93
C ASP A 269 -21.57 4.67 6.80
N GLU A 270 -21.72 4.13 5.56
CA GLU A 270 -22.28 2.79 5.33
C GLU A 270 -21.51 1.70 6.05
N LEU A 271 -20.18 1.83 6.11
CA LEU A 271 -19.30 0.89 6.80
C LEU A 271 -19.27 1.11 8.32
N ASN A 272 -19.89 2.17 8.85
CA ASN A 272 -19.77 2.61 10.25
C ASN A 272 -18.32 2.66 10.71
N TRP A 273 -17.51 3.44 9.98
CA TRP A 273 -16.05 3.40 10.08
C TRP A 273 -15.53 3.91 11.41
N HIS A 274 -14.44 3.30 11.88
CA HIS A 274 -13.64 3.77 13.02
C HIS A 274 -12.15 3.59 12.73
N GLY A 275 -11.34 4.63 13.00
CA GLY A 275 -9.89 4.62 12.76
C GLY A 275 -9.49 5.23 11.42
N LEU A 276 -8.32 4.83 10.94
CA LEU A 276 -7.74 5.33 9.70
C LEU A 276 -8.43 4.72 8.47
N ALA A 277 -8.59 5.53 7.44
CA ALA A 277 -8.95 5.07 6.11
C ALA A 277 -8.11 5.81 5.06
N CYS A 278 -7.60 5.08 4.08
CA CYS A 278 -7.02 5.65 2.86
C CYS A 278 -7.73 4.98 1.68
N ILE A 279 -8.63 5.71 1.04
CA ILE A 279 -9.47 5.22 -0.05
C ILE A 279 -8.87 5.68 -1.38
N GLU A 280 -8.69 4.75 -2.29
CA GLU A 280 -8.25 5.01 -3.66
C GLU A 280 -9.46 5.17 -4.57
N TYR A 281 -9.51 6.27 -5.31
CA TYR A 281 -10.55 6.56 -6.28
C TYR A 281 -9.97 6.73 -7.69
N MET A 282 -10.62 6.12 -8.66
CA MET A 282 -10.34 6.31 -10.08
C MET A 282 -11.45 7.14 -10.71
N LYS A 283 -11.10 8.26 -11.34
CA LYS A 283 -12.04 9.01 -12.19
C LYS A 283 -12.13 8.33 -13.54
N ASP A 284 -13.31 7.78 -13.88
CA ASP A 284 -13.56 7.14 -15.18
C ASP A 284 -13.44 8.17 -16.31
N ALA A 285 -12.65 7.87 -17.33
CA ALA A 285 -12.46 8.73 -18.49
C ALA A 285 -13.72 8.83 -19.39
N ARG A 286 -14.64 7.85 -19.28
CA ARG A 286 -15.87 7.78 -20.08
C ARG A 286 -17.02 8.55 -19.45
N THR A 287 -17.24 8.35 -18.13
CA THR A 287 -18.42 8.87 -17.41
C THR A 287 -18.08 10.07 -16.53
N GLY A 288 -16.82 10.17 -16.08
CA GLY A 288 -16.39 11.16 -15.10
C GLY A 288 -16.66 10.78 -13.66
N ASP A 289 -17.26 9.61 -13.40
CA ASP A 289 -17.56 9.12 -12.06
C ASP A 289 -16.31 8.80 -11.26
N LEU A 290 -16.38 8.98 -9.95
CA LEU A 290 -15.34 8.61 -9.00
C LEU A 290 -15.59 7.18 -8.51
N ASN A 291 -14.94 6.20 -9.10
CA ASN A 291 -15.07 4.81 -8.74
C ASN A 291 -14.13 4.46 -7.60
N VAL A 292 -14.64 3.88 -6.52
CA VAL A 292 -13.80 3.33 -5.45
C VAL A 292 -13.02 2.12 -5.96
N ALA A 293 -11.72 2.09 -5.67
CA ALA A 293 -10.84 1.00 -6.05
C ALA A 293 -10.46 0.10 -4.87
N GLU A 294 -10.15 0.72 -3.72
CA GLU A 294 -9.62 0.02 -2.55
C GLU A 294 -9.70 0.91 -1.30
N ILE A 295 -9.85 0.29 -0.14
CA ILE A 295 -9.66 0.92 1.17
C ILE A 295 -8.44 0.31 1.85
N ASN A 296 -7.50 1.16 2.25
CA ASN A 296 -6.32 0.79 3.05
C ASN A 296 -6.52 1.30 4.50
N PRO A 297 -6.92 0.46 5.46
CA PRO A 297 -7.32 0.86 6.82
C PRO A 297 -6.13 1.03 7.78
N ARG A 298 -5.02 1.51 7.30
CA ARG A 298 -3.73 1.65 7.97
C ARG A 298 -3.02 2.92 7.51
N MET A 299 -1.89 3.27 8.10
CA MET A 299 -1.05 4.33 7.55
C MET A 299 -0.61 3.98 6.12
N TRP A 300 -0.65 4.95 5.26
CA TRP A 300 -0.44 4.80 3.81
C TRP A 300 0.91 5.37 3.36
N GLN A 301 1.35 4.94 2.20
CA GLN A 301 2.65 5.31 1.65
C GLN A 301 2.82 6.83 1.48
N SER A 302 1.77 7.56 1.10
CA SER A 302 1.81 9.01 0.91
C SER A 302 1.68 9.82 2.21
N SER A 303 1.65 9.21 3.39
CA SER A 303 1.49 9.91 4.68
C SER A 303 2.56 10.96 4.95
N LEU A 304 3.80 10.78 4.47
CA LEU A 304 4.83 11.82 4.52
C LEU A 304 4.47 13.05 3.68
N ALA A 305 3.94 12.85 2.47
CA ALA A 305 3.45 13.94 1.63
C ALA A 305 2.25 14.62 2.28
N THR A 306 1.32 13.84 2.84
CA THR A 306 0.14 14.33 3.56
C THR A 306 0.53 15.26 4.71
N ALA A 307 1.52 14.86 5.54
CA ALA A 307 2.04 15.71 6.61
C ALA A 307 2.74 16.99 6.08
N ARG A 308 3.39 16.92 4.89
CA ARG A 308 3.98 18.10 4.22
C ARG A 308 2.93 19.09 3.71
N MET A 309 1.72 18.63 3.51
CA MET A 309 0.55 19.39 3.07
C MET A 309 -0.31 19.87 4.25
N GLY A 310 0.14 19.63 5.50
CA GLY A 310 -0.48 20.12 6.73
C GLY A 310 -1.36 19.13 7.46
N ALA A 311 -1.58 17.92 6.92
CA ALA A 311 -2.45 16.91 7.54
C ALA A 311 -1.63 15.89 8.34
N GLU A 312 -1.57 16.07 9.65
CA GLU A 312 -0.71 15.34 10.59
C GLU A 312 -1.42 14.09 11.16
N PHE A 313 -1.90 13.19 10.31
CA PHE A 313 -2.66 12.01 10.71
C PHE A 313 -2.01 11.14 11.78
N PRO A 314 -0.68 10.89 11.82
CA PRO A 314 -0.07 10.13 12.90
C PRO A 314 -0.25 10.79 14.27
N TYR A 315 -0.14 12.12 14.33
CA TYR A 315 -0.35 12.87 15.56
C TYR A 315 -1.84 12.91 15.95
N TRP A 316 -2.74 13.09 14.99
CA TRP A 316 -4.18 13.05 15.24
C TRP A 316 -4.66 11.69 15.71
N TYR A 317 -4.14 10.60 15.12
CA TYR A 317 -4.39 9.25 15.60
C TYR A 317 -4.00 9.09 17.09
N TRP A 318 -2.81 9.56 17.45
CA TRP A 318 -2.35 9.51 18.83
C TRP A 318 -3.22 10.35 19.77
N LEU A 319 -3.62 11.57 19.37
CA LEU A 319 -4.53 12.40 20.16
C LEU A 319 -5.87 11.69 20.40
N GLN A 320 -6.43 11.05 19.36
CA GLN A 320 -7.68 10.30 19.49
C GLN A 320 -7.50 9.10 20.42
N ALA A 321 -6.45 8.29 20.22
CA ALA A 321 -6.18 7.12 21.04
C ALA A 321 -5.94 7.46 22.53
N THR A 322 -5.42 8.65 22.82
CA THR A 322 -5.15 9.10 24.19
C THR A 322 -6.27 9.96 24.81
N GLY A 323 -7.43 10.02 24.16
CA GLY A 323 -8.59 10.76 24.65
C GLY A 323 -8.43 12.28 24.62
N GLN A 324 -7.59 12.79 23.70
CA GLN A 324 -7.29 14.22 23.50
C GLN A 324 -7.81 14.74 22.16
N LYS A 325 -8.88 14.14 21.66
CA LYS A 325 -9.48 14.44 20.34
C LYS A 325 -9.83 15.93 20.16
N GLU A 326 -10.16 16.63 21.25
CA GLU A 326 -10.47 18.06 21.25
C GLU A 326 -9.28 18.96 20.85
N HIS A 327 -8.06 18.42 20.84
CA HIS A 327 -6.85 19.11 20.39
C HIS A 327 -6.52 18.89 18.92
N ILE A 328 -7.34 18.12 18.20
CA ILE A 328 -7.15 17.90 16.76
C ILE A 328 -7.59 19.15 16.00
N GLU A 329 -6.61 19.83 15.42
CA GLU A 329 -6.83 20.93 14.47
C GLU A 329 -6.79 20.34 13.06
N ALA A 330 -7.92 19.76 12.64
CA ALA A 330 -8.03 19.15 11.32
C ALA A 330 -8.01 20.23 10.22
N GLY A 331 -7.11 20.06 9.24
CA GLY A 331 -6.98 20.94 8.10
C GLY A 331 -5.74 20.64 7.28
N TYR A 332 -5.68 21.19 6.09
CA TYR A 332 -4.51 21.06 5.21
C TYR A 332 -4.46 22.17 4.16
N ASP A 333 -3.27 22.37 3.59
CA ASP A 333 -3.06 23.33 2.50
C ASP A 333 -3.43 22.69 1.16
N VAL A 334 -4.30 23.32 0.39
CA VAL A 334 -4.70 22.89 -0.97
C VAL A 334 -3.76 23.47 -2.01
N GLY A 335 -3.48 22.71 -3.09
CA GLY A 335 -2.59 23.11 -4.18
C GLY A 335 -1.10 22.97 -3.83
N VAL A 336 -0.78 22.13 -2.88
CA VAL A 336 0.60 21.85 -2.46
C VAL A 336 1.07 20.55 -3.09
N GLY A 337 2.10 20.61 -3.93
CA GLY A 337 2.72 19.43 -4.54
C GLY A 337 3.89 18.89 -3.72
N CYS A 338 4.08 17.57 -3.78
CA CYS A 338 5.18 16.88 -3.11
C CYS A 338 5.70 15.69 -3.92
N HIS A 339 7.02 15.52 -3.94
CA HIS A 339 7.73 14.51 -4.71
C HIS A 339 8.38 13.45 -3.82
N TYR A 340 8.25 12.18 -4.23
CA TYR A 340 9.01 11.05 -3.70
C TYR A 340 10.18 10.74 -4.64
N LEU A 341 11.38 11.29 -4.33
CA LEU A 341 12.53 11.30 -5.23
C LEU A 341 12.94 9.91 -5.75
N LYS A 342 12.95 8.89 -4.90
CA LYS A 342 13.28 7.52 -5.30
C LYS A 342 12.27 6.98 -6.31
N GLY A 343 11.00 7.25 -6.09
CA GLY A 343 9.94 6.86 -7.02
C GLY A 343 10.00 7.62 -8.35
N GLU A 344 10.39 8.90 -8.35
CA GLU A 344 10.62 9.66 -9.58
C GLU A 344 11.74 9.03 -10.44
N LEU A 345 12.80 8.52 -9.82
CA LEU A 345 13.83 7.75 -10.54
C LEU A 345 13.28 6.42 -11.07
N SER A 346 12.46 5.72 -10.29
CA SER A 346 11.80 4.48 -10.74
C SER A 346 10.91 4.74 -11.95
N TYR A 347 10.16 5.85 -11.96
CA TYR A 347 9.36 6.27 -13.10
C TYR A 347 10.21 6.44 -14.38
N LEU A 348 11.38 7.07 -14.29
CA LEU A 348 12.28 7.19 -15.45
C LEU A 348 12.81 5.84 -15.92
N VAL A 349 13.12 4.93 -14.99
CA VAL A 349 13.56 3.57 -15.32
C VAL A 349 12.45 2.78 -16.00
N SER A 350 11.19 2.95 -15.56
CA SER A 350 10.03 2.26 -16.14
C SER A 350 9.84 2.55 -17.63
N LEU A 351 10.25 3.75 -18.10
CA LEU A 351 10.20 4.09 -19.51
C LEU A 351 11.06 3.17 -20.40
N PHE A 352 11.99 2.44 -19.82
CA PHE A 352 12.89 1.52 -20.54
C PHE A 352 12.60 0.04 -20.26
N ARG A 353 11.93 -0.25 -19.14
CA ARG A 353 11.76 -1.64 -18.65
C ARG A 353 10.32 -2.14 -18.81
N ASP A 354 9.34 -1.26 -18.60
CA ASP A 354 7.96 -1.66 -18.52
C ASP A 354 7.31 -1.56 -19.93
N GLU A 355 6.36 -2.46 -20.17
CA GLU A 355 5.54 -2.47 -21.39
C GLU A 355 4.06 -2.48 -20.95
N SER A 356 3.22 -1.77 -21.68
CA SER A 356 1.79 -1.73 -21.45
C SER A 356 1.04 -1.63 -22.78
N ALA A 357 0.02 -2.44 -22.91
CA ALA A 357 -0.94 -2.30 -24.00
C ALA A 357 -2.01 -1.22 -23.72
N LEU A 358 -2.13 -0.78 -22.46
CA LEU A 358 -3.19 0.11 -21.98
C LEU A 358 -2.77 1.58 -21.92
N VAL A 359 -1.47 1.83 -21.75
CA VAL A 359 -0.93 3.17 -21.52
C VAL A 359 0.16 3.48 -22.53
N GLU A 360 -0.01 4.57 -23.27
CA GLU A 360 1.02 5.04 -24.20
C GLU A 360 2.28 5.47 -23.44
N ARG A 361 3.43 4.94 -23.85
CA ARG A 361 4.73 5.28 -23.26
C ARG A 361 5.11 6.72 -23.60
N PRO A 362 5.26 7.62 -22.60
CA PRO A 362 5.73 8.98 -22.85
C PRO A 362 7.18 8.98 -23.33
N THR A 363 7.55 10.00 -24.12
CA THR A 363 8.96 10.16 -24.49
C THR A 363 9.78 10.58 -23.27
N LEU A 364 11.05 10.15 -23.20
CA LEU A 364 11.97 10.58 -22.14
C LEU A 364 12.05 12.12 -22.02
N ARG A 365 12.01 12.82 -23.15
CA ARG A 365 12.03 14.30 -23.19
C ARG A 365 10.79 14.89 -22.49
N THR A 366 9.61 14.34 -22.77
CA THR A 366 8.35 14.76 -22.14
C THR A 366 8.39 14.51 -20.65
N ALA A 367 8.78 13.28 -20.24
CA ALA A 367 8.88 12.89 -18.84
C ALA A 367 9.85 13.80 -18.04
N LEU A 368 11.05 14.05 -18.57
CA LEU A 368 12.02 14.93 -17.94
C LEU A 368 11.51 16.39 -17.86
N TRP A 369 10.85 16.88 -18.89
CA TRP A 369 10.26 18.22 -18.88
C TRP A 369 9.17 18.35 -17.81
N GLU A 370 8.29 17.39 -17.70
CA GLU A 370 7.26 17.35 -16.67
C GLU A 370 7.84 17.27 -15.26
N MET A 371 8.88 16.46 -15.05
CA MET A 371 9.57 16.37 -13.75
C MET A 371 10.24 17.69 -13.38
N VAL A 372 10.95 18.33 -14.30
CA VAL A 372 11.60 19.61 -14.05
C VAL A 372 10.58 20.70 -13.74
N THR A 373 9.50 20.77 -14.52
CA THR A 373 8.44 21.77 -14.33
C THR A 373 7.67 21.56 -13.03
N SER A 374 7.33 20.33 -12.68
CA SER A 374 6.67 20.01 -11.41
C SER A 374 7.59 20.30 -10.21
N SER A 375 8.88 19.92 -10.29
CA SER A 375 9.85 20.21 -9.22
C SER A 375 10.11 21.72 -9.05
N TYR A 376 10.03 22.50 -10.13
CA TYR A 376 10.13 23.97 -10.05
C TYR A 376 8.91 24.59 -9.38
N ARG A 377 7.70 24.10 -9.70
CA ARG A 377 6.43 24.56 -9.10
C ARG A 377 6.30 24.14 -7.64
N HIS A 378 6.67 22.90 -7.35
CA HIS A 378 6.51 22.25 -6.05
C HIS A 378 7.86 21.63 -5.59
N PRO A 379 8.80 22.42 -5.06
CA PRO A 379 10.13 21.94 -4.71
C PRO A 379 10.18 21.12 -3.40
N ARG A 380 9.02 20.65 -2.92
CA ARG A 380 8.94 19.87 -1.69
C ARG A 380 9.17 18.38 -1.97
N CYS A 381 10.09 17.80 -1.21
CA CYS A 381 10.27 16.36 -1.14
C CYS A 381 9.66 15.83 0.14
N ASP A 382 9.03 14.66 0.08
CA ASP A 382 8.40 14.04 1.24
C ASP A 382 9.43 13.35 2.16
N TYR A 383 10.24 12.44 1.62
CA TYR A 383 11.14 11.59 2.42
C TYR A 383 12.50 12.25 2.72
N LEU A 384 13.07 13.02 1.80
CA LEU A 384 14.34 13.73 2.04
C LEU A 384 14.11 14.96 2.92
N ARG A 385 14.60 14.90 4.16
CA ARG A 385 14.50 15.97 5.16
C ARG A 385 15.88 16.41 5.60
N LEU A 386 16.20 17.70 5.40
CA LEU A 386 17.53 18.23 5.73
C LEU A 386 17.79 18.26 7.24
N ASP A 387 16.75 18.35 8.04
CA ASP A 387 16.81 18.32 9.50
C ASP A 387 16.85 16.90 10.09
N ASP A 388 16.59 15.84 9.26
CA ASP A 388 16.62 14.44 9.63
C ASP A 388 16.97 13.56 8.42
N PRO A 389 18.21 13.63 7.88
CA PRO A 389 18.57 13.00 6.60
C PRO A 389 18.87 11.49 6.71
N LEU A 390 19.13 10.99 7.91
CA LEU A 390 19.64 9.63 8.10
C LEU A 390 18.68 8.53 7.63
N PRO A 391 17.34 8.59 7.85
CA PRO A 391 16.43 7.59 7.33
C PRO A 391 16.50 7.44 5.80
N PHE A 392 16.55 8.55 5.08
CA PHE A 392 16.69 8.56 3.63
C PHE A 392 18.02 7.95 3.15
N LEU A 393 19.13 8.29 3.82
CA LEU A 393 20.45 7.73 3.50
C LEU A 393 20.52 6.24 3.79
N HIS A 394 19.97 5.78 4.91
CA HIS A 394 19.87 4.36 5.25
C HIS A 394 19.05 3.59 4.21
N ASP A 395 17.92 4.13 3.77
CA ASP A 395 17.08 3.50 2.73
C ASP A 395 17.86 3.32 1.42
N ILE A 396 18.64 4.33 0.99
CA ILE A 396 19.49 4.21 -0.20
C ILE A 396 20.53 3.11 -0.04
N VAL A 397 21.26 3.10 1.09
CA VAL A 397 22.32 2.11 1.34
C VAL A 397 21.73 0.69 1.36
N ARG A 398 20.61 0.48 2.04
CA ARG A 398 19.93 -0.81 2.11
C ARG A 398 19.50 -1.31 0.73
N ASN A 399 18.91 -0.45 -0.11
CA ASN A 399 18.52 -0.81 -1.47
C ASN A 399 19.70 -1.20 -2.36
N VAL A 400 20.85 -0.51 -2.22
CA VAL A 400 22.07 -0.87 -2.96
C VAL A 400 22.60 -2.25 -2.53
N HIS A 401 22.51 -2.59 -1.24
CA HIS A 401 22.94 -3.90 -0.74
C HIS A 401 22.01 -5.03 -1.19
N SER A 402 20.68 -4.82 -1.12
CA SER A 402 19.71 -5.83 -1.55
C SER A 402 19.81 -6.12 -3.06
N GLN A 403 20.01 -5.10 -3.90
CA GLN A 403 20.23 -5.29 -5.33
C GLN A 403 21.52 -6.05 -5.66
N ARG A 404 22.58 -5.88 -4.85
CA ARG A 404 23.83 -6.63 -5.01
C ARG A 404 23.68 -8.08 -4.57
N ALA A 405 22.92 -8.35 -3.53
CA ALA A 405 22.65 -9.69 -3.05
C ALA A 405 21.75 -10.50 -4.01
N SER A 406 20.90 -9.81 -4.78
CA SER A 406 20.00 -10.42 -5.78
C SER A 406 20.63 -10.55 -7.18
N ALA A 407 21.83 -9.99 -7.40
CA ALA A 407 22.54 -10.17 -8.66
C ALA A 407 23.14 -11.59 -8.72
N PRO A 408 22.89 -12.40 -9.77
CA PRO A 408 23.50 -13.70 -9.91
C PRO A 408 25.03 -13.55 -9.94
N ASP A 409 25.73 -14.37 -9.14
CA ASP A 409 27.19 -14.40 -9.09
C ASP A 409 27.75 -14.79 -10.46
N GLN A 410 28.23 -13.82 -11.22
CA GLN A 410 28.87 -14.03 -12.53
C GLN A 410 30.33 -14.50 -12.42
N THR A 411 30.75 -15.03 -11.27
CA THR A 411 32.13 -15.51 -11.05
C THR A 411 32.26 -17.01 -11.08
N GLU A 412 31.40 -17.76 -11.77
CA GLU A 412 31.77 -19.11 -12.26
C GLU A 412 32.00 -19.03 -13.75
N THR A 413 33.10 -18.41 -14.15
CA THR A 413 33.68 -18.58 -15.48
C THR A 413 34.71 -19.69 -15.46
N ASP A 414 34.44 -20.63 -16.33
CA ASP A 414 35.46 -21.24 -17.18
C ASP A 414 36.52 -22.14 -16.53
N ASP A 415 36.11 -23.39 -16.26
CA ASP A 415 36.99 -24.50 -16.46
C ASP A 415 36.22 -25.80 -16.69
N ARG A 416 35.67 -25.99 -17.92
CA ARG A 416 35.34 -27.32 -18.42
C ARG A 416 35.82 -27.45 -19.85
N THR A 417 37.01 -28.09 -19.93
CA THR A 417 37.55 -28.73 -21.09
C THR A 417 36.50 -29.53 -21.87
N VAL A 418 36.46 -29.28 -23.15
CA VAL A 418 35.69 -30.00 -24.16
C VAL A 418 36.20 -31.44 -24.29
N PRO A 419 35.38 -32.47 -24.25
CA PRO A 419 35.64 -33.73 -24.93
C PRO A 419 34.64 -33.92 -26.09
N GLY A 420 35.25 -34.12 -27.28
CA GLY A 420 34.94 -35.11 -28.32
C GLY A 420 33.50 -35.19 -28.84
N GLU A 421 33.44 -34.72 -30.05
CA GLU A 421 32.50 -35.04 -31.09
C GLU A 421 32.27 -36.56 -31.26
N SER A 422 30.98 -37.05 -31.20
CA SER A 422 30.48 -38.11 -32.10
C SER A 422 28.99 -38.36 -31.88
N ASP A 423 28.29 -38.55 -33.02
CA ASP A 423 26.99 -39.17 -33.20
C ASP A 423 25.71 -38.30 -33.02
N ARG A 424 25.38 -37.60 -34.08
CA ARG A 424 23.99 -37.26 -34.44
C ARG A 424 23.50 -38.14 -35.59
N PRO A 425 22.34 -38.81 -35.52
CA PRO A 425 21.65 -39.27 -36.70
C PRO A 425 20.72 -38.14 -37.24
N ALA A 426 20.85 -37.96 -38.54
CA ALA A 426 20.02 -37.05 -39.34
C ALA A 426 18.56 -37.51 -39.37
N LEU A 427 17.63 -36.57 -39.08
CA LEU A 427 16.24 -36.75 -39.47
C LEU A 427 15.93 -35.89 -40.69
N THR A 428 15.59 -36.59 -41.73
CA THR A 428 15.24 -36.11 -43.08
C THR A 428 13.91 -35.35 -43.07
N ALA A 429 13.94 -34.20 -43.71
CA ALA A 429 12.74 -33.48 -44.16
C ALA A 429 11.99 -34.31 -45.21
N THR A 430 10.69 -34.47 -45.06
CA THR A 430 9.81 -34.86 -46.17
C THR A 430 8.90 -33.69 -46.51
N ASP A 431 9.17 -33.18 -47.68
CA ASP A 431 8.34 -32.30 -48.48
C ASP A 431 7.04 -33.02 -48.89
N GLY A 432 5.91 -32.36 -48.80
CA GLY A 432 4.61 -32.92 -49.20
C GLY A 432 3.70 -31.82 -49.72
N GLY A 433 3.68 -31.69 -51.03
CA GLY A 433 3.09 -30.66 -51.82
C GLY A 433 1.56 -30.56 -51.76
N ILE A 434 1.16 -29.42 -52.14
CA ILE A 434 -0.16 -28.91 -52.46
C ILE A 434 -0.74 -29.71 -53.64
N ASP A 435 -2.01 -30.13 -53.57
CA ASP A 435 -2.91 -30.09 -54.74
C ASP A 435 -4.36 -29.84 -54.32
N SER A 436 -4.96 -28.98 -55.12
CA SER A 436 -6.30 -28.46 -55.19
C SER A 436 -7.37 -29.50 -55.47
N GLU A 437 -8.54 -29.41 -54.77
CA GLU A 437 -9.88 -29.32 -55.43
C GLU A 437 -10.88 -28.76 -54.41
#